data_f4564cb8db5a0db02ae106dab550504b
#
_entry.id   f4564cb8db5a0db02ae106dab550504b
#
_cell.length_a   1.000
_cell.length_b   1.000
_cell.length_c   1.000
_cell.angle_alpha   90.00
_cell.angle_beta   90.00
_cell.angle_gamma   90.00
#
_symmetry.space_group_name_H-M   'P 1'
#
loop_
_entity.id
_entity.type
_entity.pdbx_description
1 polymer ?
#
loop_
_entity_poly.entity_id
_entity_poly.type
_entity_poly.pdbx_seq_one_letter_code
_entity_poly.pdbx_strand_id
1 'polypeptide(L)'
;MYLIADGKNVDIYITGNIIKTIRTPLKFFEKHEAFEDFIKINRNTIVNYDYIKTFDHNKIKMNNGINFDVSRTQNEDIKEKIFKIGVKRREIH
;
A
#
# COMPACT_ATOMS: atom_id res chain seq x y z
N MET A 1 5.50 -2.08 -6.32
CA MET A 1 4.87 -2.96 -5.33
C MET A 1 4.48 -2.22 -4.05
N TYR A 2 5.35 -1.43 -3.50
CA TYR A 2 5.02 -0.56 -2.36
C TYR A 2 5.95 0.65 -2.31
N LEU A 3 5.50 1.66 -1.57
CA LEU A 3 6.19 2.94 -1.40
C LEU A 3 6.43 3.16 0.08
N ILE A 4 7.65 3.55 0.44
CA ILE A 4 8.01 3.84 1.83
C ILE A 4 8.60 5.23 1.92
N ALA A 5 8.02 6.08 2.79
CA ALA A 5 8.55 7.41 3.05
C ALA A 5 9.74 7.33 3.99
N ASP A 6 10.81 8.05 3.65
CA ASP A 6 11.99 8.18 4.46
C ASP A 6 12.40 9.66 4.47
N GLY A 7 12.03 10.37 5.53
CA GLY A 7 12.24 11.80 5.62
C GLY A 7 11.44 12.54 4.54
N LYS A 8 12.14 13.25 3.65
CA LYS A 8 11.54 14.01 2.55
C LYS A 8 11.47 13.22 1.25
N ASN A 9 11.92 11.97 1.27
CA ASN A 9 11.98 11.12 0.09
C ASN A 9 10.96 10.00 0.18
N VAL A 10 10.56 9.49 -0.98
CA VAL A 10 9.75 8.28 -1.07
C VAL A 10 10.53 7.25 -1.89
N ASP A 11 10.76 6.09 -1.31
CA ASP A 11 11.41 4.99 -1.98
C ASP A 11 10.37 4.09 -2.62
N ILE A 12 10.56 3.81 -3.90
CA ILE A 12 9.67 2.94 -4.69
C ILE A 12 10.32 1.56 -4.78
N TYR A 13 9.59 0.55 -4.31
CA TYR A 13 10.08 -0.83 -4.29
C TYR A 13 9.32 -1.68 -5.29
N ILE A 14 10.08 -2.45 -6.07
CA ILE A 14 9.54 -3.54 -6.89
C ILE A 14 10.35 -4.78 -6.52
N THR A 15 9.66 -5.86 -6.19
CA THR A 15 10.28 -7.15 -5.81
C THR A 15 11.29 -7.07 -4.66
N GLY A 16 11.06 -6.11 -3.74
CA GLY A 16 11.92 -5.98 -2.55
C GLY A 16 13.14 -5.10 -2.72
N ASN A 17 13.38 -4.58 -3.92
CA ASN A 17 14.50 -3.68 -4.20
C ASN A 17 14.02 -2.27 -4.47
N ILE A 18 14.78 -1.29 -4.01
CA ILE A 18 14.51 0.11 -4.34
C ILE A 18 14.86 0.33 -5.79
N ILE A 19 13.89 0.74 -6.61
CA ILE A 19 14.12 1.05 -8.01
C ILE A 19 14.26 2.55 -8.25
N LYS A 20 13.71 3.36 -7.37
CA LYS A 20 13.76 4.81 -7.50
C LYS A 20 13.46 5.47 -6.17
N THR A 21 14.13 6.60 -5.92
CA THR A 21 13.84 7.47 -4.80
C THR A 21 13.41 8.82 -5.34
N ILE A 22 12.26 9.31 -4.91
CA ILE A 22 11.70 10.59 -5.35
C ILE A 22 11.54 11.50 -4.14
N ARG A 23 12.00 12.73 -4.26
CA ARG A 23 11.83 13.72 -3.21
C ARG A 23 10.45 14.36 -3.33
N THR A 24 9.47 13.76 -2.66
CA THR A 24 8.10 14.24 -2.66
C THR A 24 7.37 13.71 -1.41
N PRO A 25 6.33 14.38 -0.93
CA PRO A 25 5.52 13.84 0.17
C PRO A 25 4.77 12.58 -0.27
N LEU A 26 4.60 11.64 0.64
CA LEU A 26 3.84 10.42 0.38
C LEU A 26 2.41 10.72 -0.08
N LYS A 27 1.83 11.77 0.44
CA LYS A 27 0.48 12.22 0.12
C LYS A 27 0.27 12.56 -1.37
N PHE A 28 1.34 12.87 -2.12
CA PHE A 28 1.27 13.03 -3.58
C PHE A 28 0.75 11.75 -4.23
N PHE A 29 1.24 10.60 -3.78
CA PHE A 29 0.84 9.31 -4.33
C PHE A 29 -0.58 8.91 -3.92
N GLU A 30 -1.04 9.34 -2.75
CA GLU A 30 -2.39 9.04 -2.28
C GLU A 30 -3.46 9.69 -3.16
N LYS A 31 -3.15 10.82 -3.77
CA LYS A 31 -4.09 11.61 -4.56
C LYS A 31 -4.00 11.38 -6.06
N HIS A 32 -2.97 10.68 -6.51
CA HIS A 32 -2.73 10.48 -7.93
C HIS A 32 -3.55 9.30 -8.46
N GLU A 33 -4.24 9.50 -9.58
CA GLU A 33 -5.11 8.47 -10.18
C GLU A 33 -4.37 7.16 -10.50
N ALA A 34 -3.11 7.24 -10.88
CA ALA A 34 -2.31 6.06 -11.19
C ALA A 34 -2.12 5.15 -9.98
N PHE A 35 -2.39 5.65 -8.78
CA PHE A 35 -2.21 4.92 -7.53
C PHE A 35 -3.53 4.67 -6.80
N GLU A 36 -4.66 4.67 -7.51
CA GLU A 36 -5.96 4.47 -6.87
C GLU A 36 -6.12 3.09 -6.22
N ASP A 37 -5.42 2.07 -6.72
CA ASP A 37 -5.41 0.73 -6.13
C ASP A 37 -4.29 0.55 -5.10
N PHE A 38 -3.64 1.63 -4.71
CA PHE A 38 -2.66 1.63 -3.64
C PHE A 38 -3.34 2.03 -2.33
N ILE A 39 -2.94 1.39 -1.26
CA ILE A 39 -3.54 1.57 0.07
C ILE A 39 -2.48 2.04 1.05
N LYS A 40 -2.76 3.17 1.71
CA LYS A 40 -1.90 3.65 2.79
C LYS A 40 -2.22 2.86 4.05
N ILE A 41 -1.25 2.09 4.52
CA ILE A 41 -1.44 1.15 5.64
C ILE A 41 -0.88 1.66 6.95
N ASN A 42 0.03 2.62 6.91
CA ASN A 42 0.52 3.33 8.07
C ASN A 42 1.08 4.67 7.62
N ARG A 43 1.62 5.43 8.55
CA ARG A 43 2.08 6.78 8.31
C ARG A 43 3.13 6.92 7.20
N ASN A 44 3.90 5.87 6.96
CA ASN A 44 5.04 5.91 6.05
C ASN A 44 4.93 4.98 4.85
N THR A 45 3.85 4.19 4.75
CA THR A 45 3.83 3.08 3.79
C THR A 45 2.53 3.03 3.00
N ILE A 46 2.67 2.93 1.68
CA ILE A 46 1.56 2.67 0.76
C ILE A 46 1.88 1.38 0.01
N VAL A 47 0.91 0.47 -0.08
CA VAL A 47 1.08 -0.81 -0.77
C VAL A 47 0.12 -0.96 -1.92
N ASN A 48 0.55 -1.66 -2.97
CA ASN A 48 -0.30 -1.98 -4.11
C ASN A 48 -1.17 -3.18 -3.76
N TYR A 49 -2.48 -3.03 -3.91
CA TYR A 49 -3.46 -4.08 -3.66
C TYR A 49 -3.09 -5.40 -4.37
N ASP A 50 -2.63 -5.33 -5.61
CA ASP A 50 -2.33 -6.51 -6.42
C ASP A 50 -1.22 -7.39 -5.86
N TYR A 51 -0.40 -6.83 -4.99
CA TYR A 51 0.75 -7.53 -4.42
C TYR A 51 0.57 -7.90 -2.96
N ILE A 52 -0.64 -7.69 -2.41
CA ILE A 52 -0.97 -8.13 -1.06
C ILE A 52 -1.30 -9.62 -1.10
N LYS A 53 -0.58 -10.41 -0.32
CA LYS A 53 -0.85 -11.84 -0.19
C LYS A 53 -1.90 -12.12 0.88
N THR A 54 -1.72 -11.56 2.07
CA THR A 54 -2.66 -11.74 3.18
C THR A 54 -2.75 -10.47 4.02
N PHE A 55 -3.89 -10.30 4.67
CA PHE A 55 -4.08 -9.28 5.69
C PHE A 55 -4.73 -9.93 6.90
N ASP A 56 -3.98 -10.02 8.00
CA ASP A 56 -4.44 -10.70 9.21
C ASP A 56 -3.73 -10.11 10.44
N HIS A 57 -4.47 -9.99 11.54
CA HIS A 57 -3.94 -9.54 12.83
C HIS A 57 -3.12 -8.23 12.75
N ASN A 58 -3.64 -7.22 12.06
CA ASN A 58 -2.97 -5.93 11.88
C ASN A 58 -1.66 -6.01 11.11
N LYS A 59 -1.49 -7.06 10.31
CA LYS A 59 -0.31 -7.23 9.46
C LYS A 59 -0.71 -7.52 8.02
N ILE A 60 0.02 -6.88 7.11
CA ILE A 60 -0.12 -7.16 5.68
C ILE A 60 1.15 -7.87 5.22
N LYS A 61 0.97 -9.02 4.60
CA LYS A 61 2.05 -9.76 3.98
C LYS A 61 2.00 -9.54 2.48
N MET A 62 3.12 -9.09 1.92
CA MET A 62 3.25 -8.89 0.48
C MET A 62 3.66 -10.19 -0.21
N ASN A 63 3.47 -10.26 -1.52
CA ASN A 63 3.84 -11.44 -2.30
C ASN A 63 5.32 -11.80 -2.22
N ASN A 64 6.18 -10.81 -1.96
CA ASN A 64 7.62 -11.06 -1.79
C ASN A 64 8.00 -11.55 -0.38
N GLY A 65 7.01 -11.75 0.50
CA GLY A 65 7.23 -12.23 1.85
C GLY A 65 7.46 -11.16 2.91
N ILE A 66 7.56 -9.89 2.50
CA ILE A 66 7.75 -8.79 3.44
C ILE A 66 6.43 -8.49 4.15
N ASN A 67 6.49 -8.27 5.46
CA ASN A 67 5.34 -7.93 6.29
C ASN A 67 5.39 -6.47 6.71
N PHE A 68 4.22 -5.84 6.74
CA PHE A 68 4.07 -4.48 7.26
C PHE A 68 3.04 -4.46 8.39
N ASP A 69 3.30 -3.66 9.41
CA ASP A 69 2.33 -3.42 10.47
C ASP A 69 1.31 -2.38 10.02
N VAL A 70 0.06 -2.62 10.36
CA VAL A 70 -1.04 -1.70 10.10
C VAL A 70 -1.41 -0.99 11.40
N SER A 71 -1.59 0.32 11.34
CA SER A 71 -2.05 1.09 12.49
C SER A 71 -3.39 0.58 12.99
N ARG A 72 -3.51 0.40 14.31
CA ARG A 72 -4.78 -0.05 14.91
C ARG A 72 -5.94 0.88 14.62
N THR A 73 -5.68 2.18 14.60
CA THR A 73 -6.71 3.17 14.35
C THR A 73 -7.19 3.16 12.91
N GLN A 74 -6.38 2.66 11.99
CA GLN A 74 -6.70 2.61 10.56
C GLN A 74 -7.10 1.21 10.07
N ASN A 75 -7.06 0.23 10.95
CA ASN A 75 -7.29 -1.18 10.56
C ASN A 75 -8.65 -1.38 9.87
N GLU A 76 -9.72 -0.82 10.44
CA GLU A 76 -11.05 -0.96 9.87
C GLU A 76 -11.17 -0.26 8.51
N ASP A 77 -10.58 0.93 8.37
CA ASP A 77 -10.59 1.67 7.12
C ASP A 77 -9.83 0.91 6.02
N ILE A 78 -8.73 0.28 6.39
CA ILE A 78 -7.92 -0.52 5.46
C ILE A 78 -8.69 -1.76 5.02
N LYS A 79 -9.34 -2.47 5.95
CA LYS A 79 -10.20 -3.60 5.62
C LYS A 79 -11.29 -3.22 4.63
N GLU A 80 -11.93 -2.06 4.87
CA GLU A 80 -12.97 -1.55 4.00
C GLU A 80 -12.44 -1.24 2.60
N LYS A 81 -11.27 -0.61 2.51
CA LYS A 81 -10.64 -0.32 1.22
C LYS A 81 -10.30 -1.59 0.45
N ILE A 82 -9.73 -2.57 1.12
CA ILE A 82 -9.40 -3.85 0.50
C ILE A 82 -10.67 -4.53 -0.02
N PHE A 83 -11.72 -4.51 0.78
CA PHE A 83 -13.01 -5.06 0.38
C PHE A 83 -13.59 -4.35 -0.85
N LYS A 84 -13.58 -3.02 -0.85
CA LYS A 84 -14.11 -2.21 -1.96
C LYS A 84 -13.36 -2.45 -3.27
N ILE A 85 -12.04 -2.53 -3.21
CA ILE A 85 -11.23 -2.82 -4.40
C ILE A 85 -11.56 -4.21 -4.93
N GLY A 86 -11.68 -5.19 -4.05
CA GLY A 86 -12.04 -6.55 -4.43
C GLY A 86 -13.41 -6.63 -5.11
N VAL A 87 -14.40 -5.93 -4.58
CA VAL A 87 -15.75 -5.88 -5.15
C VAL A 87 -15.72 -5.21 -6.52
N LYS A 88 -15.06 -4.07 -6.62
CA LYS A 88 -14.94 -3.33 -7.89
C LYS A 88 -14.32 -4.20 -8.99
N ARG A 89 -13.30 -4.97 -8.65
CA ARG A 89 -12.64 -5.86 -9.61
C ARG A 89 -13.52 -7.02 -10.05
N ARG A 90 -14.37 -7.53 -9.15
CA ARG A 90 -15.34 -8.56 -9.50
C ARG A 90 -16.41 -8.06 -10.45
N GLU A 91 -16.80 -6.79 -10.32
CA GLU A 91 -17.83 -6.18 -11.16
C GLU A 91 -17.37 -5.96 -12.59
N ILE A 92 -16.06 -5.88 -12.82
CA ILE A 92 -15.48 -5.68 -14.14
C ILE A 92 -15.52 -6.96 -14.98
N HIS A 93 -15.66 -8.09 -14.33
CA HIS A 93 -15.79 -9.39 -15.00
C HIS A 93 -17.26 -9.72 -15.26
#